data_de45a101ae7cd30905a62b8866f46b8e
#
_entry.id   de45a101ae7cd30905a62b8866f46b8e
#
_cell.length_a   1.000
_cell.length_b   1.000
_cell.length_c   1.000
_cell.angle_alpha   90.00
_cell.angle_beta   90.00
_cell.angle_gamma   90.00
#
_symmetry.space_group_name_H-M   'P 1'
#
loop_
_entity.id
_entity.type
_entity.pdbx_description
1 polymer ?
#
loop_
_entity_poly.entity_id
_entity_poly.type
_entity_poly.pdbx_seq_one_letter_code
_entity_poly.pdbx_strand_id
1 'polypeptide(L)'
;MKRNPDLLAGTILRMERLRQGAEQKAVCYGLCVPSYLCKIEQGAVHPNPDLLSALFRRLGVDYTQDEARLRPLEEAIQDYFTRLEYGLEVQEVYQTLEAQTGVLSHSPLALNWLLVQGCQGKPVLSLLEQLTAAMTDRQRALYKLLRCRADPMAPEALDMGQEACRVLGSSAAMM
;
A
#
# COMPACT_ATOMS: atom_id res chain seq x y z
N MET A 1 4.47 5.27 -14.08
CA MET A 1 3.40 4.24 -14.23
C MET A 1 2.18 4.68 -13.43
N LYS A 2 0.97 4.66 -14.01
CA LYS A 2 -0.25 5.08 -13.31
C LYS A 2 -0.58 4.08 -12.18
N ARG A 3 -1.14 4.57 -11.06
CA ARG A 3 -1.72 3.72 -10.00
C ARG A 3 -2.64 2.68 -10.62
N ASN A 4 -2.54 1.42 -10.20
CA ASN A 4 -3.53 0.39 -10.51
C ASN A 4 -4.30 0.06 -9.21
N PRO A 5 -5.43 0.74 -8.94
CA PRO A 5 -6.18 0.58 -7.72
C PRO A 5 -6.78 -0.83 -7.58
N ASP A 6 -7.12 -1.47 -8.69
CA ASP A 6 -7.69 -2.82 -8.69
C ASP A 6 -6.66 -3.85 -8.26
N LEU A 7 -5.42 -3.72 -8.75
CA LEU A 7 -4.32 -4.59 -8.35
C LEU A 7 -3.99 -4.41 -6.86
N LEU A 8 -4.02 -3.18 -6.36
CA LEU A 8 -3.79 -2.93 -4.94
C LEU A 8 -4.89 -3.56 -4.08
N ALA A 9 -6.17 -3.29 -4.38
CA ALA A 9 -7.31 -3.84 -3.66
C ALA A 9 -7.33 -5.38 -3.71
N GLY A 10 -7.10 -5.97 -4.89
CA GLY A 10 -7.02 -7.41 -5.08
C GLY A 10 -5.88 -8.05 -4.30
N THR A 11 -4.70 -7.41 -4.29
CA THR A 11 -3.55 -7.91 -3.52
C THR A 11 -3.82 -7.84 -2.01
N ILE A 12 -4.41 -6.75 -1.49
CA ILE A 12 -4.80 -6.64 -0.08
C ILE A 12 -5.81 -7.74 0.28
N LEU A 13 -6.82 -7.95 -0.55
CA LEU A 13 -7.83 -9.00 -0.36
C LEU A 13 -7.18 -10.39 -0.27
N ARG A 14 -6.24 -10.68 -1.18
CA ARG A 14 -5.49 -11.94 -1.19
C ARG A 14 -4.63 -12.09 0.06
N MET A 15 -3.90 -11.05 0.46
CA MET A 15 -3.06 -11.07 1.66
C MET A 15 -3.89 -11.36 2.91
N GLU A 16 -5.04 -10.70 3.05
CA GLU A 16 -5.94 -10.89 4.18
C GLU A 16 -6.54 -12.31 4.20
N ARG A 17 -6.97 -12.82 3.04
CA ARG A 17 -7.45 -14.18 2.90
C ARG A 17 -6.39 -15.21 3.30
N LEU A 18 -5.16 -15.05 2.82
CA LEU A 18 -4.05 -15.96 3.14
C LEU A 18 -3.65 -15.88 4.62
N ARG A 19 -3.66 -14.68 5.20
CA ARG A 19 -3.40 -14.47 6.63
C ARG A 19 -4.38 -15.25 7.50
N GLN A 20 -5.64 -15.36 7.07
CA GLN A 20 -6.69 -16.11 7.77
C GLN A 20 -6.74 -17.60 7.37
N GLY A 21 -5.92 -18.07 6.44
CA GLY A 21 -5.96 -19.43 5.91
C GLY A 21 -7.26 -19.77 5.16
N ALA A 22 -8.00 -18.75 4.70
CA ALA A 22 -9.28 -18.93 4.05
C ALA A 22 -9.13 -19.38 2.58
N GLU A 23 -9.90 -20.41 2.18
CA GLU A 23 -9.95 -20.85 0.79
C GLU A 23 -10.76 -19.89 -0.08
N GLN A 24 -10.37 -19.73 -1.35
CA GLN A 24 -11.11 -18.89 -2.31
C GLN A 24 -12.60 -19.27 -2.39
N LYS A 25 -12.91 -20.58 -2.37
CA LYS A 25 -14.30 -21.06 -2.40
C LYS A 25 -15.14 -20.57 -1.23
N ALA A 26 -14.56 -20.51 -0.03
CA ALA A 26 -15.24 -20.01 1.16
C ALA A 26 -15.51 -18.51 1.07
N VAL A 27 -14.53 -17.74 0.60
CA VAL A 27 -14.64 -16.28 0.49
C VAL A 27 -15.64 -15.86 -0.59
N CYS A 28 -15.67 -16.55 -1.74
CA CYS A 28 -16.55 -16.18 -2.86
C CYS A 28 -17.95 -16.84 -2.80
N TYR A 29 -18.23 -17.72 -1.84
CA TYR A 29 -19.51 -18.45 -1.75
C TYR A 29 -20.71 -17.50 -1.74
N GLY A 30 -21.62 -17.68 -2.71
CA GLY A 30 -22.80 -16.82 -2.88
C GLY A 30 -22.52 -15.42 -3.41
N LEU A 31 -21.27 -15.05 -3.69
CA LEU A 31 -20.88 -13.73 -4.20
C LEU A 31 -20.38 -13.81 -5.66
N CYS A 32 -19.45 -14.71 -5.95
CA CYS A 32 -18.91 -14.91 -7.28
C CYS A 32 -18.32 -16.32 -7.43
N VAL A 33 -17.83 -16.65 -8.62
CA VAL A 33 -17.11 -17.90 -8.83
C VAL A 33 -15.62 -17.78 -8.46
N PRO A 34 -14.95 -18.85 -8.03
CA PRO A 34 -13.54 -18.81 -7.61
C PRO A 34 -12.59 -18.27 -8.67
N SER A 35 -12.84 -18.57 -9.96
CA SER A 35 -12.04 -18.05 -11.07
C SER A 35 -12.15 -16.53 -11.23
N TYR A 36 -13.29 -15.93 -10.86
CA TYR A 36 -13.46 -14.48 -10.87
C TYR A 36 -12.74 -13.84 -9.67
N LEU A 37 -12.84 -14.44 -8.48
CA LEU A 37 -12.07 -14.00 -7.32
C LEU A 37 -10.55 -14.03 -7.60
N CYS A 38 -10.06 -15.10 -8.26
CA CYS A 38 -8.67 -15.19 -8.67
C CYS A 38 -8.23 -13.99 -9.57
N LYS A 39 -9.09 -13.61 -10.53
CA LYS A 39 -8.83 -12.44 -11.39
C LYS A 39 -8.86 -11.12 -10.61
N ILE A 40 -9.75 -10.98 -9.62
CA ILE A 40 -9.77 -9.82 -8.71
C ILE A 40 -8.46 -9.75 -7.93
N GLU A 41 -8.03 -10.85 -7.31
CA GLU A 41 -6.79 -10.94 -6.53
C GLU A 41 -5.53 -10.63 -7.37
N GLN A 42 -5.59 -10.82 -8.68
CA GLN A 42 -4.53 -10.51 -9.63
C GLN A 42 -4.64 -9.09 -10.23
N GLY A 43 -5.70 -8.35 -9.92
CA GLY A 43 -5.97 -7.04 -10.52
C GLY A 43 -6.26 -7.11 -12.02
N ALA A 44 -6.67 -8.29 -12.53
CA ALA A 44 -6.95 -8.52 -13.93
C ALA A 44 -8.36 -8.07 -14.36
N VAL A 45 -9.21 -7.74 -13.40
CA VAL A 45 -10.58 -7.25 -13.61
C VAL A 45 -10.87 -6.12 -12.63
N HIS A 46 -11.79 -5.24 -13.03
CA HIS A 46 -12.34 -4.19 -12.16
C HIS A 46 -13.63 -4.72 -11.53
N PRO A 47 -13.63 -5.12 -10.24
CA PRO A 47 -14.84 -5.60 -9.58
C PRO A 47 -15.79 -4.45 -9.27
N ASN A 48 -17.09 -4.73 -9.26
CA ASN A 48 -18.05 -3.78 -8.72
C ASN A 48 -17.70 -3.47 -7.25
N PRO A 49 -17.76 -2.19 -6.81
CA PRO A 49 -17.45 -1.80 -5.43
C PRO A 49 -18.23 -2.56 -4.35
N ASP A 50 -19.50 -2.87 -4.61
CA ASP A 50 -20.33 -3.64 -3.69
C ASP A 50 -19.83 -5.08 -3.52
N LEU A 51 -19.43 -5.73 -4.62
CA LEU A 51 -18.84 -7.06 -4.60
C LEU A 51 -17.50 -7.04 -3.86
N LEU A 52 -16.64 -6.08 -4.14
CA LEU A 52 -15.34 -5.93 -3.46
C LEU A 52 -15.54 -5.76 -1.95
N SER A 53 -16.46 -4.88 -1.54
CA SER A 53 -16.81 -4.66 -0.13
C SER A 53 -17.39 -5.92 0.52
N ALA A 54 -18.22 -6.68 -0.21
CA ALA A 54 -18.79 -7.94 0.29
C ALA A 54 -17.71 -9.02 0.50
N LEU A 55 -16.72 -9.11 -0.40
CA LEU A 55 -15.58 -10.03 -0.27
C LEU A 55 -14.71 -9.70 0.95
N PHE A 56 -14.39 -8.43 1.16
CA PHE A 56 -13.66 -7.98 2.35
C PHE A 56 -14.46 -8.24 3.64
N ARG A 57 -15.75 -7.94 3.64
CA ARG A 57 -16.64 -8.19 4.77
C ARG A 57 -16.74 -9.67 5.14
N ARG A 58 -16.63 -10.57 4.15
CA ARG A 58 -16.56 -12.03 4.38
C ARG A 58 -15.30 -12.43 5.16
N LEU A 59 -14.22 -11.66 5.04
CA LEU A 59 -13.00 -11.81 5.81
C LEU A 59 -13.02 -11.00 7.13
N GLY A 60 -14.16 -10.41 7.50
CA GLY A 60 -14.27 -9.58 8.70
C GLY A 60 -13.55 -8.23 8.60
N VAL A 61 -13.29 -7.77 7.39
CA VAL A 61 -12.56 -6.53 7.10
C VAL A 61 -13.49 -5.51 6.45
N ASP A 62 -13.44 -4.27 6.94
CA ASP A 62 -14.15 -3.14 6.33
C ASP A 62 -13.21 -2.38 5.37
N TYR A 63 -13.29 -2.73 4.08
CA TYR A 63 -12.54 -2.03 3.05
C TYR A 63 -13.32 -0.80 2.59
N THR A 64 -12.76 0.39 2.84
CA THR A 64 -13.39 1.65 2.47
C THR A 64 -12.78 2.27 1.22
N GLN A 65 -13.64 2.80 0.36
CA GLN A 65 -13.31 3.65 -0.79
C GLN A 65 -13.99 5.02 -0.68
N ASP A 66 -14.57 5.33 0.49
CA ASP A 66 -15.22 6.61 0.75
C ASP A 66 -14.21 7.76 0.67
N GLU A 67 -14.30 8.51 -0.41
CA GLU A 67 -13.39 9.61 -0.71
C GLU A 67 -13.43 10.72 0.36
N ALA A 68 -14.60 11.01 0.90
CA ALA A 68 -14.74 12.01 1.96
C ALA A 68 -14.01 11.62 3.24
N ARG A 69 -14.00 10.33 3.55
CA ARG A 69 -13.28 9.77 4.71
C ARG A 69 -11.78 9.67 4.46
N LEU A 70 -11.37 9.36 3.23
CA LEU A 70 -9.97 9.10 2.89
C LEU A 70 -9.17 10.37 2.60
N ARG A 71 -9.82 11.42 2.10
CA ARG A 71 -9.16 12.67 1.71
C ARG A 71 -8.31 13.31 2.83
N PRO A 72 -8.82 13.51 4.07
CA PRO A 72 -7.98 14.07 5.13
C PRO A 72 -6.80 13.18 5.50
N LEU A 73 -6.93 11.86 5.36
CA LEU A 73 -5.83 10.91 5.59
C LEU A 73 -4.79 10.96 4.47
N GLU A 74 -5.23 11.14 3.22
CA GLU A 74 -4.32 11.32 2.08
C GLU A 74 -3.53 12.63 2.22
N GLU A 75 -4.18 13.72 2.62
CA GLU A 75 -3.55 15.02 2.91
C GLU A 75 -2.52 14.89 4.05
N ALA A 76 -2.86 14.19 5.12
CA ALA A 76 -1.92 13.93 6.23
C ALA A 76 -0.71 13.08 5.82
N ILE A 77 -0.90 12.07 4.96
CA ILE A 77 0.21 11.28 4.40
C ILE A 77 1.11 12.18 3.53
N GLN A 78 0.52 13.06 2.74
CA GLN A 78 1.26 14.01 1.91
C GLN A 78 2.08 14.98 2.78
N ASP A 79 1.48 15.52 3.85
CA ASP A 79 2.19 16.37 4.83
C ASP A 79 3.35 15.64 5.49
N TYR A 80 3.12 14.35 5.89
CA TYR A 80 4.16 13.51 6.45
C TYR A 80 5.38 13.41 5.53
N PHE A 81 5.18 13.07 4.25
CA PHE A 81 6.29 12.94 3.30
C PHE A 81 6.94 14.29 2.99
N THR A 82 6.17 15.37 2.92
CA THR A 82 6.71 16.72 2.74
C THR A 82 7.60 17.11 3.92
N ARG A 83 7.14 16.92 5.16
CA ARG A 83 7.94 17.18 6.36
C ARG A 83 9.21 16.34 6.40
N LEU A 84 9.11 15.05 6.05
CA LEU A 84 10.26 14.15 5.99
C LEU A 84 11.31 14.63 4.97
N GLU A 85 10.89 15.10 3.81
CA GLU A 85 11.75 15.61 2.73
C GLU A 85 12.53 16.86 3.18
N TYR A 86 11.88 17.75 3.96
CA TYR A 86 12.50 18.96 4.50
C TYR A 86 13.17 18.77 5.87
N GLY A 87 13.25 17.56 6.39
CA GLY A 87 13.85 17.29 7.70
C GLY A 87 13.09 17.89 8.88
N LEU A 88 11.77 18.12 8.71
CA LEU A 88 10.89 18.65 9.75
C LEU A 88 10.37 17.53 10.66
N GLU A 89 9.85 17.93 11.83
CA GLU A 89 9.24 17.01 12.80
C GLU A 89 8.00 16.33 12.20
N VAL A 90 7.95 14.98 12.28
CA VAL A 90 6.89 14.16 11.68
C VAL A 90 6.07 13.39 12.72
N GLN A 91 6.47 13.41 13.98
CA GLN A 91 5.91 12.51 15.01
C GLN A 91 4.42 12.76 15.26
N GLU A 92 3.98 14.00 15.30
CA GLU A 92 2.57 14.37 15.53
C GLU A 92 1.68 13.87 14.38
N VAL A 93 2.13 14.09 13.14
CA VAL A 93 1.41 13.61 11.95
C VAL A 93 1.37 12.09 11.91
N TYR A 94 2.49 11.43 12.27
CA TYR A 94 2.55 9.97 12.36
C TYR A 94 1.55 9.43 13.37
N GLN A 95 1.45 9.99 14.59
CA GLN A 95 0.50 9.56 15.61
C GLN A 95 -0.95 9.70 15.14
N THR A 96 -1.26 10.78 14.44
CA THR A 96 -2.59 11.00 13.84
C THR A 96 -2.92 9.90 12.83
N LEU A 97 -1.99 9.54 11.96
CA LEU A 97 -2.14 8.46 10.99
C LEU A 97 -2.22 7.08 11.68
N GLU A 98 -1.39 6.84 12.69
CA GLU A 98 -1.35 5.58 13.43
C GLU A 98 -2.69 5.28 14.12
N ALA A 99 -3.37 6.30 14.65
CA ALA A 99 -4.71 6.19 15.22
C ALA A 99 -5.77 5.72 14.19
N GLN A 100 -5.50 5.90 12.89
CA GLN A 100 -6.38 5.50 11.78
C GLN A 100 -5.88 4.26 11.02
N THR A 101 -4.98 3.47 11.63
CA THR A 101 -4.36 2.29 11.00
C THR A 101 -5.39 1.33 10.39
N GLY A 102 -6.51 1.08 11.07
CA GLY A 102 -7.56 0.17 10.58
C GLY A 102 -8.14 0.61 9.23
N VAL A 103 -8.40 1.92 9.08
CA VAL A 103 -8.90 2.51 7.83
C VAL A 103 -7.81 2.53 6.76
N LEU A 104 -6.61 2.97 7.13
CA LEU A 104 -5.48 3.09 6.22
C LEU A 104 -5.08 1.74 5.62
N SER A 105 -5.00 0.69 6.44
CA SER A 105 -4.58 -0.65 6.00
C SER A 105 -5.57 -1.31 5.03
N HIS A 106 -6.85 -0.94 5.09
CA HIS A 106 -7.91 -1.52 4.28
C HIS A 106 -8.58 -0.46 3.40
N SER A 107 -7.77 0.27 2.65
CA SER A 107 -8.18 1.34 1.75
C SER A 107 -7.19 1.49 0.58
N PRO A 108 -7.48 2.31 -0.43
CA PRO A 108 -6.51 2.69 -1.46
C PRO A 108 -5.23 3.36 -0.94
N LEU A 109 -5.19 3.78 0.33
CA LEU A 109 -4.03 4.40 0.98
C LEU A 109 -3.10 3.37 1.66
N ALA A 110 -3.44 2.09 1.69
CA ALA A 110 -2.71 1.05 2.41
C ALA A 110 -1.22 0.99 2.04
N LEU A 111 -0.90 1.12 0.75
CA LEU A 111 0.49 1.13 0.29
C LEU A 111 1.27 2.36 0.81
N ASN A 112 0.65 3.55 0.76
CA ASN A 112 1.26 4.77 1.30
C ASN A 112 1.44 4.66 2.81
N TRP A 113 0.47 4.08 3.53
CA TRP A 113 0.56 3.84 4.96
C TRP A 113 1.71 2.89 5.32
N LEU A 114 1.88 1.80 4.59
CA LEU A 114 3.02 0.90 4.79
C LEU A 114 4.37 1.60 4.55
N LEU A 115 4.45 2.49 3.57
CA LEU A 115 5.66 3.29 3.33
C LEU A 115 5.95 4.25 4.48
N VAL A 116 4.93 4.92 5.03
CA VAL A 116 5.04 5.76 6.23
C VAL A 116 5.57 4.93 7.42
N GLN A 117 4.98 3.76 7.67
CA GLN A 117 5.42 2.84 8.71
C GLN A 117 6.88 2.38 8.51
N GLY A 118 7.28 2.11 7.26
CA GLY A 118 8.66 1.77 6.91
C GLY A 118 9.63 2.91 7.21
N CYS A 119 9.26 4.16 6.95
CA CYS A 119 10.06 5.34 7.32
C CYS A 119 10.25 5.44 8.85
N GLN A 120 9.27 5.02 9.63
CA GLN A 120 9.33 4.93 11.10
C GLN A 120 10.07 3.68 11.62
N GLY A 121 10.64 2.86 10.73
CA GLY A 121 11.40 1.67 11.11
C GLY A 121 10.55 0.46 11.49
N LYS A 122 9.25 0.46 11.19
CA LYS A 122 8.39 -0.72 11.41
C LYS A 122 8.77 -1.85 10.43
N PRO A 123 8.63 -3.13 10.82
CA PRO A 123 9.04 -4.28 10.01
C PRO A 123 8.01 -4.61 8.90
N VAL A 124 7.86 -3.72 7.92
CA VAL A 124 6.83 -3.82 6.85
C VAL A 124 7.39 -4.22 5.48
N LEU A 125 8.70 -4.47 5.36
CA LEU A 125 9.34 -4.73 4.06
C LEU A 125 8.77 -5.94 3.33
N SER A 126 8.46 -7.03 4.03
CA SER A 126 7.85 -8.23 3.44
C SER A 126 6.43 -7.99 2.91
N LEU A 127 5.68 -7.09 3.54
CA LEU A 127 4.36 -6.66 3.05
C LEU A 127 4.49 -5.75 1.83
N LEU A 128 5.42 -4.80 1.87
CA LEU A 128 5.72 -3.91 0.74
C LEU A 128 6.21 -4.70 -0.48
N GLU A 129 6.99 -5.77 -0.29
CA GLU A 129 7.45 -6.63 -1.37
C GLU A 129 6.29 -7.27 -2.14
N GLN A 130 5.25 -7.74 -1.44
CA GLN A 130 4.06 -8.32 -2.07
C GLN A 130 3.24 -7.29 -2.87
N LEU A 131 3.40 -5.99 -2.58
CA LEU A 131 2.69 -4.89 -3.21
C LEU A 131 3.50 -4.18 -4.31
N THR A 132 4.72 -4.63 -4.61
CA THR A 132 5.64 -3.97 -5.57
C THR A 132 5.03 -3.79 -6.96
N ALA A 133 4.20 -4.74 -7.42
CA ALA A 133 3.52 -4.65 -8.71
C ALA A 133 2.48 -3.50 -8.78
N ALA A 134 1.90 -3.11 -7.63
CA ALA A 134 0.94 -2.01 -7.53
C ALA A 134 1.59 -0.64 -7.31
N MET A 135 2.92 -0.58 -7.07
CA MET A 135 3.64 0.66 -6.78
C MET A 135 3.79 1.56 -8.00
N THR A 136 3.61 2.85 -7.79
CA THR A 136 4.12 3.90 -8.69
C THR A 136 5.64 3.96 -8.65
N ASP A 137 6.27 4.64 -9.62
CA ASP A 137 7.73 4.76 -9.66
C ASP A 137 8.29 5.45 -8.40
N ARG A 138 7.60 6.50 -7.90
CA ARG A 138 7.97 7.19 -6.65
C ARG A 138 7.87 6.27 -5.42
N GLN A 139 6.80 5.51 -5.30
CA GLN A 139 6.62 4.54 -4.21
C GLN A 139 7.67 3.43 -4.26
N ARG A 140 7.99 2.94 -5.45
CA ARG A 140 9.04 1.94 -5.66
C ARG A 140 10.43 2.46 -5.30
N ALA A 141 10.73 3.72 -5.64
CA ALA A 141 11.97 4.37 -5.26
C ALA A 141 12.08 4.46 -3.73
N LEU A 142 11.03 4.89 -3.04
CA LEU A 142 11.02 4.95 -1.58
C LEU A 142 11.17 3.56 -0.96
N TYR A 143 10.47 2.54 -1.48
CA TYR A 143 10.65 1.15 -1.04
C TYR A 143 12.10 0.66 -1.19
N LYS A 144 12.77 0.99 -2.32
CA LYS A 144 14.19 0.67 -2.52
C LYS A 144 15.07 1.32 -1.46
N LEU A 145 14.84 2.60 -1.13
CA LEU A 145 15.58 3.26 -0.04
C LEU A 145 15.36 2.59 1.31
N LEU A 146 14.14 2.18 1.64
CA LEU A 146 13.84 1.45 2.87
C LEU A 146 14.58 0.10 2.91
N ARG A 147 14.68 -0.62 1.80
CA ARG A 147 15.48 -1.85 1.70
C ARG A 147 16.96 -1.59 1.91
N CYS A 148 17.53 -0.57 1.25
CA CYS A 148 18.94 -0.20 1.43
C CYS A 148 19.23 0.17 2.89
N ARG A 149 18.31 0.87 3.56
CA ARG A 149 18.45 1.20 4.99
C ARG A 149 18.41 -0.02 5.90
N ALA A 150 17.59 -1.02 5.56
CA ALA A 150 17.44 -2.24 6.35
C ALA A 150 18.65 -3.19 6.19
N ASP A 151 19.24 -3.25 4.99
CA ASP A 151 20.43 -4.03 4.69
C ASP A 151 21.39 -3.21 3.80
N PRO A 152 22.23 -2.35 4.40
CA PRO A 152 23.20 -1.53 3.66
C PRO A 152 24.31 -2.31 2.99
N MET A 153 24.55 -3.56 3.44
CA MET A 153 25.63 -4.42 2.94
C MET A 153 25.17 -5.36 1.82
N ALA A 154 23.87 -5.33 1.45
CA ALA A 154 23.36 -6.11 0.32
C ALA A 154 24.11 -5.71 -0.97
N PRO A 155 24.51 -6.68 -1.83
CA PRO A 155 25.25 -6.40 -3.07
C PRO A 155 24.57 -5.38 -3.99
N GLU A 156 23.24 -5.31 -3.93
CA GLU A 156 22.39 -4.45 -4.76
C GLU A 156 22.10 -3.09 -4.12
N ALA A 157 22.49 -2.87 -2.85
CA ALA A 157 22.07 -1.69 -2.08
C ALA A 157 22.54 -0.37 -2.72
N LEU A 158 23.76 -0.33 -3.24
CA LEU A 158 24.31 0.87 -3.86
C LEU A 158 23.54 1.27 -5.13
N ASP A 159 23.31 0.30 -6.03
CA ASP A 159 22.61 0.52 -7.31
C ASP A 159 21.15 0.91 -7.06
N MET A 160 20.48 0.21 -6.14
CA MET A 160 19.11 0.51 -5.74
C MET A 160 18.98 1.91 -5.14
N GLY A 161 19.93 2.30 -4.29
CA GLY A 161 19.96 3.63 -3.67
C GLY A 161 20.15 4.74 -4.70
N GLN A 162 21.09 4.57 -5.65
CA GLN A 162 21.34 5.55 -6.72
C GLN A 162 20.13 5.71 -7.65
N GLU A 163 19.50 4.61 -8.04
CA GLU A 163 18.29 4.64 -8.87
C GLU A 163 17.13 5.33 -8.14
N ALA A 164 16.94 5.03 -6.87
CA ALA A 164 15.89 5.64 -6.05
C ALA A 164 16.09 7.16 -5.91
N CYS A 165 17.32 7.61 -5.64
CA CYS A 165 17.64 9.04 -5.56
C CYS A 165 17.41 9.76 -6.89
N ARG A 166 17.71 9.12 -8.03
CA ARG A 166 17.45 9.68 -9.36
C ARG A 166 15.96 9.91 -9.59
N VAL A 167 15.11 8.93 -9.25
CA VAL A 167 13.65 9.04 -9.42
C VAL A 167 13.05 10.11 -8.50
N LEU A 168 13.48 10.18 -7.25
CA LEU A 168 12.96 11.16 -6.30
C LEU A 168 13.46 12.58 -6.62
N GLY A 169 14.73 12.73 -7.00
CA GLY A 169 15.30 14.02 -7.38
C GLY A 169 14.71 14.62 -8.65
N SER A 170 14.34 13.79 -9.64
CA SER A 170 13.67 14.26 -10.86
C SER A 170 12.24 14.74 -10.60
N SER A 171 11.56 14.23 -9.58
CA SER A 171 10.21 14.68 -9.20
C SER A 171 10.22 16.06 -8.53
N ALA A 172 11.26 16.40 -7.80
CA ALA A 172 11.42 17.72 -7.16
C ALA A 172 11.70 18.85 -8.17
N ALA A 173 12.25 18.52 -9.34
CA ALA A 173 12.56 19.50 -10.39
C ALA A 173 11.34 19.84 -11.29
N MET A 174 10.19 19.19 -11.10
CA MET A 174 8.96 19.40 -11.88
C MET A 174 7.84 20.14 -11.11
N MET A 175 8.10 20.62 -9.90
CA MET A 175 7.23 21.53 -9.14
C MET A 175 7.78 22.95 -9.19
#